data_3a25e3e9d8ba64d22f67da84ad313410
#
_entry.id   3a25e3e9d8ba64d22f67da84ad313410
#
_cell.length_a   1.000
_cell.length_b   1.000
_cell.length_c   1.000
_cell.angle_alpha   90.00
_cell.angle_beta   90.00
_cell.angle_gamma   90.00
#
_symmetry.space_group_name_H-M   'P 1'
#
loop_
_entity.id
_entity.type
_entity.pdbx_description
1 polymer ?
#
loop_
_entity_poly.entity_id
_entity_poly.type
_entity_poly.pdbx_seq_one_letter_code
_entity_poly.pdbx_strand_id
1 'polypeptide(L)'
;MKKKILNKRKLCLVIIIAGATFAGTATAQTNPKEGYIITNQNDTIHGTIDYLTETKSEHNCKFRKKGETEFKNYSPAQLKAYRSNNDDFYYVSKDIKIEENQDKLFAGYLVKGGMSLYHFLVLGKDYYLFEGENGETAQVMDASQVGYMNSSQQVESRKNMAQISKVFKEHPQELNNFNEGSFNDKDMSKIVVNYNNTYCKDHGDCVLYAQERGVNSQSIKVHILAGAGSQYESYNLKDNLGDSEQSGSIIAPSVHLGLNIDMPRFSKKFFLQAKAQVSYRSYNFNSFRNPTDGEKKISDKSIQADAMLGAAYRLVDPTINKIVPFVRAGLDLNFWLSHKMDNDLTAEGSIHYYDLNKDLILSKLHAEGFYIGLGVDVPVGNHQLEITADYKYLNTKSANLKSNIIGVTASWVF
;
A
#
# COMPACT_ATOMS: atom_id res chain seq x y z
N MET A 1 25.85 -31.84 -31.10
CA MET A 1 25.11 -31.78 -29.81
C MET A 1 23.91 -30.88 -29.96
N LYS A 2 22.68 -31.39 -29.93
CA LYS A 2 21.45 -30.59 -30.13
C LYS A 2 21.15 -29.84 -28.82
N LYS A 3 21.34 -28.50 -28.79
CA LYS A 3 20.87 -27.64 -27.69
C LYS A 3 19.34 -27.61 -27.70
N LYS A 4 18.71 -28.14 -26.66
CA LYS A 4 17.27 -28.02 -26.40
C LYS A 4 16.94 -26.56 -26.13
N ILE A 5 16.37 -25.88 -27.11
CA ILE A 5 15.75 -24.55 -26.93
C ILE A 5 14.53 -24.77 -26.05
N LEU A 6 14.60 -24.31 -24.81
CA LEU A 6 13.48 -24.33 -23.89
C LEU A 6 12.38 -23.41 -24.46
N ASN A 7 11.31 -24.00 -24.94
CA ASN A 7 10.26 -23.33 -25.70
C ASN A 7 9.61 -22.25 -24.81
N LYS A 8 9.59 -20.99 -25.24
CA LYS A 8 9.00 -19.83 -24.52
C LYS A 8 7.57 -20.10 -24.01
N ARG A 9 6.82 -20.93 -24.74
CA ARG A 9 5.49 -21.43 -24.31
C ARG A 9 5.54 -22.29 -23.04
N LYS A 10 6.61 -23.09 -22.83
CA LYS A 10 6.79 -23.89 -21.60
C LYS A 10 7.19 -23.06 -20.41
N LEU A 11 7.94 -21.97 -20.62
CA LEU A 11 8.30 -21.03 -19.54
C LEU A 11 7.07 -20.24 -19.07
N CYS A 12 6.23 -19.76 -19.99
CA CYS A 12 4.95 -19.12 -19.63
C CYS A 12 4.02 -20.09 -18.91
N LEU A 13 3.98 -21.38 -19.32
CA LEU A 13 3.18 -22.41 -18.68
C LEU A 13 3.66 -22.70 -17.25
N VAL A 14 4.97 -22.71 -17.01
CA VAL A 14 5.56 -22.92 -15.68
C VAL A 14 5.26 -21.72 -14.76
N ILE A 15 5.28 -20.49 -15.28
CA ILE A 15 4.92 -19.27 -14.50
C ILE A 15 3.43 -19.26 -14.19
N ILE A 16 2.57 -19.69 -15.11
CA ILE A 16 1.12 -19.81 -14.89
C ILE A 16 0.81 -20.94 -13.89
N ILE A 17 1.51 -22.07 -13.96
CA ILE A 17 1.35 -23.19 -13.02
C ILE A 17 1.89 -22.82 -11.64
N ALA A 18 3.04 -22.12 -11.55
CA ALA A 18 3.55 -21.59 -10.28
C ALA A 18 2.61 -20.55 -9.68
N GLY A 19 1.99 -19.67 -10.50
CA GLY A 19 0.95 -18.74 -10.07
C GLY A 19 -0.33 -19.44 -9.61
N ALA A 20 -0.72 -20.53 -10.28
CA ALA A 20 -1.91 -21.32 -9.95
C ALA A 20 -1.74 -22.18 -8.68
N THR A 21 -0.53 -22.65 -8.37
CA THR A 21 -0.25 -23.38 -7.13
C THR A 21 -0.26 -22.46 -5.89
N PHE A 22 0.02 -21.15 -6.04
CA PHE A 22 -0.18 -20.16 -4.99
C PHE A 22 -1.67 -19.74 -4.83
N ALA A 23 -2.52 -19.96 -5.82
CA ALA A 23 -3.96 -19.71 -5.72
C ALA A 23 -4.71 -20.80 -4.91
N GLY A 24 -4.05 -21.89 -4.55
CA GLY A 24 -4.68 -23.09 -3.94
C GLY A 24 -4.98 -23.00 -2.45
N THR A 25 -4.56 -21.96 -1.72
CA THR A 25 -4.96 -21.71 -0.33
C THR A 25 -5.03 -20.20 -0.07
N ALA A 26 -5.86 -19.50 -0.82
CA ALA A 26 -6.39 -18.24 -0.33
C ALA A 26 -7.36 -18.57 0.80
N THR A 27 -6.86 -19.00 1.94
CA THR A 27 -7.58 -18.79 3.19
C THR A 27 -7.82 -17.30 3.25
N ALA A 28 -9.09 -16.91 3.18
CA ALA A 28 -9.52 -15.52 3.30
C ALA A 28 -8.69 -14.91 4.44
N GLN A 29 -7.93 -13.84 4.14
CA GLN A 29 -7.05 -13.22 5.13
C GLN A 29 -7.90 -12.90 6.35
N THR A 30 -7.71 -13.65 7.42
CA THR A 30 -8.38 -13.40 8.70
C THR A 30 -7.53 -12.40 9.47
N ASN A 31 -8.16 -11.38 10.03
CA ASN A 31 -7.53 -10.44 10.97
C ASN A 31 -8.15 -10.64 12.36
N PRO A 32 -7.80 -11.76 13.04
CA PRO A 32 -8.43 -12.14 14.29
C PRO A 32 -8.04 -11.17 15.39
N LYS A 33 -9.05 -10.65 16.08
CA LYS A 33 -8.95 -9.78 17.25
C LYS A 33 -9.68 -10.41 18.40
N GLU A 34 -9.04 -10.54 19.54
CA GLU A 34 -9.74 -10.92 20.79
C GLU A 34 -10.77 -9.85 21.13
N GLY A 35 -11.98 -10.28 21.48
CA GLY A 35 -13.07 -9.37 21.76
C GLY A 35 -14.32 -10.07 22.26
N TYR A 36 -15.44 -9.38 22.17
CA TYR A 36 -16.73 -9.91 22.58
C TYR A 36 -17.87 -9.36 21.72
N ILE A 37 -18.96 -10.08 21.69
CA ILE A 37 -20.24 -9.66 21.14
C ILE A 37 -21.24 -9.45 22.29
N ILE A 38 -22.19 -8.54 22.08
CA ILE A 38 -23.33 -8.31 22.96
C ILE A 38 -24.58 -8.72 22.18
N THR A 39 -25.29 -9.72 22.72
CA THR A 39 -26.54 -10.20 22.10
C THR A 39 -27.69 -9.23 22.33
N ASN A 40 -28.80 -9.42 21.63
CA ASN A 40 -30.01 -8.65 21.84
C ASN A 40 -30.61 -8.85 23.26
N GLN A 41 -30.28 -9.93 23.94
CA GLN A 41 -30.64 -10.22 25.32
C GLN A 41 -29.70 -9.56 26.34
N ASN A 42 -28.71 -8.77 25.90
CA ASN A 42 -27.65 -8.16 26.70
C ASN A 42 -26.60 -9.16 27.27
N ASP A 43 -26.53 -10.38 26.73
CA ASP A 43 -25.48 -11.32 27.12
C ASP A 43 -24.17 -10.94 26.43
N THR A 44 -23.06 -10.94 27.18
CA THR A 44 -21.74 -10.73 26.67
C THR A 44 -21.04 -12.06 26.42
N ILE A 45 -20.64 -12.33 25.20
CA ILE A 45 -19.97 -13.57 24.80
C ILE A 45 -18.56 -13.24 24.31
N HIS A 46 -17.54 -13.74 25.03
CA HIS A 46 -16.14 -13.54 24.69
C HIS A 46 -15.65 -14.53 23.64
N GLY A 47 -14.73 -14.06 22.75
CA GLY A 47 -14.18 -14.87 21.68
C GLY A 47 -13.24 -14.06 20.76
N THR A 48 -13.18 -14.48 19.52
CA THR A 48 -12.33 -13.86 18.49
C THR A 48 -13.21 -13.28 17.39
N ILE A 49 -13.01 -12.02 17.07
CA ILE A 49 -13.65 -11.31 15.95
C ILE A 49 -12.68 -11.34 14.78
N ASP A 50 -13.11 -11.80 13.62
CA ASP A 50 -12.37 -11.64 12.37
C ASP A 50 -12.70 -10.25 11.79
N TYR A 51 -11.84 -9.27 12.11
CA TYR A 51 -12.05 -7.89 11.71
C TYR A 51 -11.87 -7.73 10.20
N LEU A 52 -12.92 -7.34 9.53
CA LEU A 52 -12.99 -7.10 8.11
C LEU A 52 -12.64 -5.63 7.78
N THR A 53 -12.80 -5.23 6.53
CA THR A 53 -12.77 -3.81 6.17
C THR A 53 -13.94 -3.09 6.85
N GLU A 54 -13.81 -1.80 7.08
CA GLU A 54 -14.81 -0.96 7.76
C GLU A 54 -16.22 -1.16 7.16
N THR A 55 -16.37 -1.01 5.84
CA THR A 55 -17.64 -1.25 5.13
C THR A 55 -18.21 -2.65 5.35
N LYS A 56 -17.38 -3.70 5.42
CA LYS A 56 -17.87 -5.06 5.69
C LYS A 56 -18.21 -5.26 7.15
N SER A 57 -17.48 -4.62 8.06
CA SER A 57 -17.72 -4.67 9.49
C SER A 57 -19.03 -3.99 9.92
N GLU A 58 -19.51 -3.02 9.13
CA GLU A 58 -20.80 -2.38 9.34
C GLU A 58 -22.01 -3.27 8.99
N HIS A 59 -21.83 -4.20 8.08
CA HIS A 59 -22.91 -5.11 7.66
C HIS A 59 -22.83 -6.49 8.31
N ASN A 60 -21.64 -6.88 8.82
CA ASN A 60 -21.41 -8.24 9.29
C ASN A 60 -20.32 -8.32 10.34
N CYS A 61 -20.64 -8.95 11.48
CA CYS A 61 -19.67 -9.33 12.51
C CYS A 61 -19.34 -10.82 12.36
N LYS A 62 -18.11 -11.13 12.00
CA LYS A 62 -17.63 -12.50 11.90
C LYS A 62 -16.94 -12.88 13.21
N PHE A 63 -17.59 -13.71 14.02
CA PHE A 63 -17.20 -14.02 15.39
C PHE A 63 -17.07 -15.52 15.64
N ARG A 64 -16.09 -15.90 16.44
CA ARG A 64 -15.87 -17.26 16.93
C ARG A 64 -15.80 -17.24 18.45
N LYS A 65 -16.72 -17.96 19.09
CA LYS A 65 -16.75 -18.09 20.53
C LYS A 65 -15.49 -18.82 21.05
N LYS A 66 -15.03 -18.46 22.23
CA LYS A 66 -13.89 -19.12 22.86
C LYS A 66 -14.17 -20.62 23.01
N GLY A 67 -13.27 -21.47 22.50
CA GLY A 67 -13.40 -22.93 22.46
C GLY A 67 -14.08 -23.50 21.20
N GLU A 68 -14.65 -22.67 20.30
CA GLU A 68 -15.15 -23.10 19.00
C GLU A 68 -14.03 -22.98 17.94
N THR A 69 -14.14 -23.78 16.86
CA THR A 69 -13.17 -23.77 15.75
C THR A 69 -13.62 -22.90 14.58
N GLU A 70 -14.93 -22.72 14.41
CA GLU A 70 -15.52 -22.07 13.25
C GLU A 70 -16.02 -20.66 13.58
N PHE A 71 -15.85 -19.75 12.62
CA PHE A 71 -16.43 -18.43 12.67
C PHE A 71 -17.87 -18.44 12.19
N LYS A 72 -18.74 -17.73 12.91
CA LYS A 72 -20.14 -17.48 12.54
C LYS A 72 -20.30 -16.01 12.15
N ASN A 73 -21.18 -15.77 11.19
CA ASN A 73 -21.52 -14.42 10.75
C ASN A 73 -22.78 -13.95 11.48
N TYR A 74 -22.72 -12.71 11.97
CA TYR A 74 -23.84 -12.07 12.67
C TYR A 74 -24.17 -10.74 12.00
N SER A 75 -25.44 -10.56 11.64
CA SER A 75 -25.95 -9.31 11.11
C SER A 75 -26.26 -8.28 12.23
N PRO A 76 -26.42 -6.99 11.90
CA PRO A 76 -26.82 -5.97 12.87
C PRO A 76 -28.17 -6.26 13.57
N ALA A 77 -29.05 -7.02 12.93
CA ALA A 77 -30.30 -7.44 13.54
C ALA A 77 -30.13 -8.51 14.64
N GLN A 78 -29.02 -9.25 14.63
CA GLN A 78 -28.79 -10.37 15.55
C GLN A 78 -27.96 -9.99 16.78
N LEU A 79 -27.20 -8.90 16.71
CA LEU A 79 -26.36 -8.41 17.80
C LEU A 79 -26.70 -6.96 18.13
N LYS A 80 -26.58 -6.63 19.42
CA LYS A 80 -26.62 -5.25 19.88
C LYS A 80 -25.32 -4.50 19.62
N ALA A 81 -24.18 -5.19 19.82
CA ALA A 81 -22.87 -4.59 19.64
C ALA A 81 -21.76 -5.66 19.55
N TYR A 82 -20.57 -5.23 19.12
CA TYR A 82 -19.33 -6.00 19.27
C TYR A 82 -18.12 -5.08 19.44
N ARG A 83 -17.11 -5.53 20.22
CA ARG A 83 -15.93 -4.72 20.57
C ARG A 83 -14.66 -5.58 20.64
N SER A 84 -13.52 -5.02 20.25
CA SER A 84 -12.18 -5.58 20.47
C SER A 84 -11.74 -5.33 21.92
N ASN A 85 -11.04 -6.30 22.53
CA ASN A 85 -10.45 -6.13 23.86
C ASN A 85 -9.29 -5.11 23.88
N ASN A 86 -8.64 -4.89 22.75
CA ASN A 86 -7.54 -3.94 22.61
C ASN A 86 -8.02 -2.54 22.17
N ASP A 87 -9.32 -2.30 22.28
CA ASP A 87 -9.97 -1.03 21.96
C ASP A 87 -9.72 -0.51 20.52
N ASP A 88 -9.39 -1.43 19.60
CA ASP A 88 -9.18 -1.10 18.20
C ASP A 88 -10.48 -0.64 17.52
N PHE A 89 -11.64 -1.12 17.98
CA PHE A 89 -12.97 -0.76 17.47
C PHE A 89 -14.09 -1.14 18.45
N TYR A 90 -15.17 -0.37 18.38
CA TYR A 90 -16.45 -0.66 19.03
C TYR A 90 -17.57 -0.34 18.05
N TYR A 91 -18.37 -1.34 17.70
CA TYR A 91 -19.51 -1.20 16.82
C TYR A 91 -20.82 -1.47 17.54
N VAL A 92 -21.83 -0.65 17.30
CA VAL A 92 -23.17 -0.75 17.90
C VAL A 92 -24.21 -0.79 16.77
N SER A 93 -25.16 -1.70 16.89
CA SER A 93 -26.28 -1.81 15.95
C SER A 93 -27.19 -0.59 16.05
N LYS A 94 -27.35 0.11 14.94
CA LYS A 94 -28.18 1.32 14.83
C LYS A 94 -29.13 1.22 13.63
N ASP A 95 -30.35 1.72 13.83
CA ASP A 95 -31.30 1.96 12.75
C ASP A 95 -30.93 3.28 12.07
N ILE A 96 -30.64 3.24 10.80
CA ILE A 96 -30.09 4.34 10.02
C ILE A 96 -31.04 4.62 8.85
N LYS A 97 -31.33 5.90 8.62
CA LYS A 97 -32.13 6.33 7.49
C LYS A 97 -31.24 6.79 6.36
N ILE A 98 -31.29 6.10 5.22
CA ILE A 98 -30.56 6.46 4.01
C ILE A 98 -31.60 6.82 2.97
N GLU A 99 -31.70 8.11 2.63
CA GLU A 99 -32.77 8.65 1.75
C GLU A 99 -34.16 8.25 2.28
N GLU A 100 -34.91 7.42 1.53
CA GLU A 100 -36.24 6.94 1.94
C GLU A 100 -36.19 5.53 2.57
N ASN A 101 -35.02 4.86 2.57
CA ASN A 101 -34.86 3.53 3.10
C ASN A 101 -34.36 3.56 4.54
N GLN A 102 -34.91 2.66 5.37
CA GLN A 102 -34.44 2.41 6.72
C GLN A 102 -33.62 1.12 6.68
N ASP A 103 -32.38 1.17 7.14
CA ASP A 103 -31.48 0.03 7.21
C ASP A 103 -30.91 -0.10 8.62
N LYS A 104 -30.40 -1.27 8.98
CA LYS A 104 -29.74 -1.52 10.24
C LYS A 104 -28.29 -1.85 10.01
N LEU A 105 -27.40 -1.02 10.54
CA LEU A 105 -25.96 -1.16 10.41
C LEU A 105 -25.26 -1.22 11.78
N PHE A 106 -24.08 -1.79 11.80
CA PHE A 106 -23.15 -1.65 12.91
C PHE A 106 -22.40 -0.32 12.76
N ALA A 107 -22.84 0.72 13.45
CA ALA A 107 -22.17 2.01 13.45
C ALA A 107 -21.03 2.01 14.47
N GLY A 108 -19.89 2.56 14.09
CA GLY A 108 -18.74 2.70 14.96
C GLY A 108 -18.99 3.72 16.06
N TYR A 109 -18.93 3.33 17.31
CA TYR A 109 -19.13 4.17 18.47
C TYR A 109 -17.90 5.05 18.72
N LEU A 110 -18.02 6.36 18.51
CA LEU A 110 -16.92 7.29 18.68
C LEU A 110 -16.88 7.92 20.07
N VAL A 111 -18.02 8.40 20.55
CA VAL A 111 -18.15 9.07 21.86
C VAL A 111 -19.40 8.58 22.56
N LYS A 112 -19.26 8.14 23.82
CA LYS A 112 -20.34 7.85 24.73
C LYS A 112 -20.47 8.99 25.73
N GLY A 113 -21.69 9.45 25.98
CA GLY A 113 -21.97 10.51 26.94
C GLY A 113 -23.43 10.89 26.88
N GLY A 114 -23.81 12.01 27.47
CA GLY A 114 -25.16 12.59 27.31
C GLY A 114 -25.49 12.84 25.84
N MET A 115 -24.51 13.28 25.07
CA MET A 115 -24.56 13.17 23.62
C MET A 115 -23.62 12.05 23.16
N SER A 116 -24.15 11.09 22.43
CA SER A 116 -23.39 10.00 21.82
C SER A 116 -23.13 10.27 20.35
N LEU A 117 -21.97 9.83 19.84
CA LEU A 117 -21.57 10.00 18.45
C LEU A 117 -21.19 8.66 17.83
N TYR A 118 -21.71 8.41 16.65
CA TYR A 118 -21.43 7.21 15.86
C TYR A 118 -20.99 7.59 14.44
N HIS A 119 -20.15 6.75 13.82
CA HIS A 119 -19.71 6.89 12.45
C HIS A 119 -20.06 5.63 11.66
N PHE A 120 -20.40 5.78 10.38
CA PHE A 120 -20.65 4.69 9.44
C PHE A 120 -20.47 5.13 8.00
N LEU A 121 -20.26 4.17 7.11
CA LEU A 121 -20.07 4.39 5.68
C LEU A 121 -21.28 3.92 4.89
N VAL A 122 -21.73 4.74 3.95
CA VAL A 122 -22.74 4.35 2.97
C VAL A 122 -22.23 4.68 1.59
N LEU A 123 -22.11 3.66 0.74
CA LEU A 123 -21.58 3.81 -0.62
C LEU A 123 -20.23 4.56 -0.66
N GLY A 124 -19.39 4.32 0.36
CA GLY A 124 -18.07 4.93 0.47
C GLY A 124 -18.06 6.38 0.96
N LYS A 125 -19.19 6.91 1.43
CA LYS A 125 -19.30 8.24 2.03
C LYS A 125 -19.42 8.14 3.54
N ASP A 126 -18.77 9.07 4.26
CA ASP A 126 -18.78 9.14 5.71
C ASP A 126 -20.06 9.81 6.22
N TYR A 127 -20.71 9.14 7.16
CA TYR A 127 -21.89 9.62 7.89
C TYR A 127 -21.64 9.61 9.39
N TYR A 128 -22.22 10.60 10.07
CA TYR A 128 -22.21 10.72 11.52
C TYR A 128 -23.61 10.75 12.06
N LEU A 129 -23.87 9.97 13.11
CA LEU A 129 -25.12 9.97 13.85
C LEU A 129 -24.86 10.50 15.27
N PHE A 130 -25.49 11.62 15.59
CA PHE A 130 -25.57 12.20 16.92
C PHE A 130 -26.84 11.69 17.58
N GLU A 131 -26.75 11.32 18.85
CA GLU A 131 -27.88 10.87 19.66
C GLU A 131 -27.82 11.58 21.02
N GLY A 132 -28.78 12.45 21.27
CA GLY A 132 -28.94 13.17 22.52
C GLY A 132 -29.61 12.31 23.58
N GLU A 133 -29.58 12.77 24.84
CA GLU A 133 -30.13 12.06 26.01
C GLU A 133 -31.62 11.78 25.92
N ASN A 134 -32.38 12.68 25.37
CA ASN A 134 -33.82 12.56 25.23
C ASN A 134 -34.25 11.78 23.97
N GLY A 135 -33.27 11.16 23.28
CA GLY A 135 -33.49 10.36 22.08
C GLY A 135 -33.58 11.19 20.79
N GLU A 136 -33.24 12.47 20.84
CA GLU A 136 -33.08 13.27 19.63
C GLU A 136 -31.92 12.74 18.82
N THR A 137 -32.10 12.65 17.50
CA THR A 137 -31.05 12.19 16.59
C THR A 137 -30.81 13.18 15.47
N ALA A 138 -29.55 13.30 15.05
CA ALA A 138 -29.16 14.01 13.85
C ALA A 138 -28.19 13.14 13.04
N GLN A 139 -28.57 12.84 11.80
CA GLN A 139 -27.72 12.14 10.87
C GLN A 139 -27.19 13.11 9.83
N VAL A 140 -25.88 13.17 9.67
CA VAL A 140 -25.19 14.08 8.76
C VAL A 140 -24.15 13.34 7.92
N MET A 141 -23.84 13.89 6.77
CA MET A 141 -22.86 13.33 5.84
C MET A 141 -21.72 14.32 5.62
N ASP A 142 -20.50 13.84 5.40
CA ASP A 142 -19.39 14.71 4.98
C ASP A 142 -19.73 15.39 3.63
N ALA A 143 -20.06 16.68 3.69
CA ALA A 143 -20.44 17.45 2.52
C ALA A 143 -19.33 17.56 1.47
N SER A 144 -18.06 17.41 1.86
CA SER A 144 -16.92 17.41 0.94
C SER A 144 -16.96 16.23 -0.04
N GLN A 145 -17.67 15.16 0.30
CA GLN A 145 -17.81 13.94 -0.50
C GLN A 145 -19.00 13.98 -1.47
N VAL A 146 -19.74 15.10 -1.51
CA VAL A 146 -20.87 15.30 -2.44
C VAL A 146 -20.38 15.99 -3.71
N GLY A 147 -20.06 15.23 -4.73
CA GLY A 147 -19.80 15.74 -6.08
C GLY A 147 -18.80 16.91 -6.18
N TYR A 148 -18.38 17.22 -7.39
CA TYR A 148 -17.39 18.29 -7.64
C TYR A 148 -18.00 19.71 -7.72
N MET A 149 -19.29 19.87 -7.56
CA MET A 149 -19.95 21.19 -7.64
C MET A 149 -20.10 21.82 -6.26
N ASN A 150 -19.51 22.98 -6.05
CA ASN A 150 -19.63 23.77 -4.83
C ASN A 150 -21.10 23.98 -4.38
N SER A 151 -22.04 24.09 -5.35
CA SER A 151 -23.46 24.22 -5.04
C SER A 151 -24.07 23.00 -4.34
N SER A 152 -23.67 21.78 -4.74
CA SER A 152 -24.14 20.53 -4.12
C SER A 152 -23.60 20.38 -2.70
N GLN A 153 -22.33 20.72 -2.49
CA GLN A 153 -21.71 20.72 -1.16
C GLN A 153 -22.36 21.72 -0.22
N GLN A 154 -22.68 22.93 -0.70
CA GLN A 154 -23.40 23.95 0.08
C GLN A 154 -24.80 23.51 0.47
N VAL A 155 -25.53 22.83 -0.44
CA VAL A 155 -26.88 22.30 -0.13
C VAL A 155 -26.77 21.24 0.98
N GLU A 156 -25.79 20.32 0.89
CA GLU A 156 -25.60 19.27 1.90
C GLU A 156 -25.15 19.87 3.23
N SER A 157 -24.23 20.83 3.24
CA SER A 157 -23.81 21.55 4.44
C SER A 157 -24.99 22.21 5.15
N ARG A 158 -25.92 22.86 4.41
CA ARG A 158 -27.14 23.45 4.99
C ARG A 158 -28.05 22.38 5.59
N LYS A 159 -28.21 21.22 4.92
CA LYS A 159 -29.00 20.11 5.48
C LYS A 159 -28.35 19.58 6.77
N ASN A 160 -27.04 19.41 6.79
CA ASN A 160 -26.30 19.01 7.96
C ASN A 160 -26.55 19.94 9.14
N MET A 161 -26.38 21.26 8.92
CA MET A 161 -26.63 22.25 9.97
C MET A 161 -28.05 22.22 10.48
N ALA A 162 -29.05 22.03 9.60
CA ALA A 162 -30.46 21.88 9.99
C ALA A 162 -30.72 20.59 10.79
N GLN A 163 -29.96 19.51 10.57
CA GLN A 163 -30.07 18.30 11.39
C GLN A 163 -29.38 18.47 12.74
N ILE A 164 -28.13 18.99 12.74
CA ILE A 164 -27.35 19.21 13.97
C ILE A 164 -28.07 20.17 14.92
N SER A 165 -28.72 21.23 14.41
CA SER A 165 -29.46 22.19 15.23
C SER A 165 -30.60 21.56 16.04
N LYS A 166 -31.11 20.39 15.67
CA LYS A 166 -32.12 19.66 16.44
C LYS A 166 -31.58 19.08 17.73
N VAL A 167 -30.37 18.54 17.72
CA VAL A 167 -29.72 17.93 18.89
C VAL A 167 -29.00 18.98 19.76
N PHE A 168 -28.65 20.13 19.20
CA PHE A 168 -28.01 21.26 19.90
C PHE A 168 -28.99 22.40 20.20
N LYS A 169 -30.30 22.14 20.20
CA LYS A 169 -31.33 23.20 20.34
C LYS A 169 -31.22 23.98 21.65
N GLU A 170 -30.77 23.35 22.75
CA GLU A 170 -30.60 23.96 24.06
C GLU A 170 -29.33 24.80 24.17
N HIS A 171 -28.33 24.49 23.31
CA HIS A 171 -27.01 25.13 23.27
C HIS A 171 -26.64 25.53 21.83
N PRO A 172 -27.37 26.44 21.19
CA PRO A 172 -27.20 26.76 19.77
C PRO A 172 -25.83 27.41 19.46
N GLN A 173 -25.17 27.98 20.45
CA GLN A 173 -23.80 28.51 20.32
C GLN A 173 -22.77 27.45 19.90
N GLU A 174 -23.01 26.18 20.21
CA GLU A 174 -22.14 25.07 19.85
C GLU A 174 -22.14 24.77 18.35
N LEU A 175 -23.15 25.23 17.61
CA LEU A 175 -23.21 25.13 16.15
C LEU A 175 -22.04 25.83 15.45
N ASN A 176 -21.45 26.85 16.08
CA ASN A 176 -20.30 27.56 15.55
C ASN A 176 -19.03 26.69 15.51
N ASN A 177 -19.00 25.56 16.24
CA ASN A 177 -17.87 24.64 16.27
C ASN A 177 -17.85 23.68 15.05
N PHE A 178 -18.95 23.63 14.27
CA PHE A 178 -19.01 22.82 13.07
C PHE A 178 -18.50 23.62 11.89
N ASN A 179 -17.37 23.19 11.32
CA ASN A 179 -16.86 23.78 10.08
C ASN A 179 -17.72 23.35 8.91
N GLU A 180 -18.07 24.30 8.06
CA GLU A 180 -18.77 23.99 6.81
C GLU A 180 -17.90 23.12 5.91
N GLY A 181 -18.33 21.89 5.65
CA GLY A 181 -17.85 21.10 4.54
C GLY A 181 -16.89 19.94 4.81
N SER A 182 -16.30 19.82 5.99
CA SER A 182 -15.40 18.67 6.25
C SER A 182 -15.63 18.09 7.63
N PHE A 183 -16.15 16.85 7.67
CA PHE A 183 -16.33 16.10 8.89
C PHE A 183 -15.34 14.94 8.95
N ASN A 184 -14.70 14.76 10.10
CA ASN A 184 -13.82 13.62 10.36
C ASN A 184 -13.99 13.15 11.81
N ASP A 185 -13.66 11.91 12.09
CA ASP A 185 -13.85 11.28 13.42
C ASP A 185 -13.25 12.12 14.56
N LYS A 186 -12.05 12.68 14.33
CA LYS A 186 -11.33 13.45 15.36
C LYS A 186 -12.04 14.74 15.72
N ASP A 187 -12.44 15.54 14.73
CA ASP A 187 -13.03 16.85 14.95
C ASP A 187 -14.46 16.71 15.47
N MET A 188 -15.24 15.78 14.90
CA MET A 188 -16.60 15.49 15.38
C MET A 188 -16.57 14.96 16.82
N SER A 189 -15.66 14.05 17.15
CA SER A 189 -15.50 13.56 18.52
C SER A 189 -15.09 14.65 19.49
N LYS A 190 -14.19 15.55 19.09
CA LYS A 190 -13.75 16.68 19.94
C LYS A 190 -14.93 17.59 20.28
N ILE A 191 -15.78 17.91 19.31
CA ILE A 191 -16.97 18.75 19.54
C ILE A 191 -17.90 18.09 20.56
N VAL A 192 -18.19 16.78 20.37
CA VAL A 192 -19.10 16.06 21.26
C VAL A 192 -18.52 15.85 22.66
N VAL A 193 -17.23 15.58 22.77
CA VAL A 193 -16.54 15.51 24.09
C VAL A 193 -16.61 16.84 24.82
N ASN A 194 -16.33 17.95 24.13
CA ASN A 194 -16.41 19.28 24.75
C ASN A 194 -17.85 19.60 25.19
N TYR A 195 -18.84 19.27 24.37
CA TYR A 195 -20.24 19.41 24.74
C TYR A 195 -20.59 18.61 25.99
N ASN A 196 -20.26 17.32 26.03
CA ASN A 196 -20.53 16.47 27.19
C ASN A 196 -19.85 16.98 28.45
N ASN A 197 -18.59 17.40 28.38
CA ASN A 197 -17.84 17.92 29.52
C ASN A 197 -18.41 19.26 30.01
N THR A 198 -19.07 20.02 29.17
CA THR A 198 -19.62 21.33 29.52
C THR A 198 -21.03 21.22 30.07
N TYR A 199 -21.89 20.43 29.43
CA TYR A 199 -23.33 20.44 29.66
C TYR A 199 -23.89 19.14 30.25
N CYS A 200 -23.17 18.00 30.13
CA CYS A 200 -23.67 16.68 30.52
C CYS A 200 -22.90 16.08 31.69
N LYS A 201 -22.36 16.90 32.61
CA LYS A 201 -21.53 16.42 33.74
C LYS A 201 -22.26 15.50 34.72
N ASP A 202 -23.57 15.65 34.81
CA ASP A 202 -24.40 14.89 35.73
C ASP A 202 -24.91 13.55 35.17
N HIS A 203 -24.59 13.27 33.88
CA HIS A 203 -25.10 12.11 33.12
C HIS A 203 -24.10 10.96 32.91
N GLY A 204 -23.09 10.88 33.78
CA GLY A 204 -22.07 9.82 33.77
C GLY A 204 -20.81 10.19 32.98
N ASP A 205 -19.86 9.22 32.95
CA ASP A 205 -18.57 9.43 32.36
C ASP A 205 -18.67 9.57 30.81
N CYS A 206 -18.07 10.66 30.31
CA CYS A 206 -17.84 10.79 28.88
C CYS A 206 -16.68 9.88 28.46
N VAL A 207 -16.94 8.89 27.61
CA VAL A 207 -15.93 7.94 27.11
C VAL A 207 -15.65 8.20 25.64
N LEU A 208 -14.40 8.48 25.33
CA LEU A 208 -13.94 8.69 23.95
C LEU A 208 -13.37 7.38 23.38
N TYR A 209 -14.14 6.71 22.52
CA TYR A 209 -13.73 5.51 21.81
C TYR A 209 -12.99 5.82 20.50
N ALA A 210 -13.08 7.05 19.98
CA ALA A 210 -12.42 7.45 18.75
C ALA A 210 -10.87 7.38 18.83
N GLN A 211 -10.29 7.60 20.03
CA GLN A 211 -8.85 7.42 20.23
C GLN A 211 -8.44 5.95 20.15
N GLU A 212 -9.34 5.05 20.55
CA GLU A 212 -9.16 3.62 20.54
C GLU A 212 -9.27 3.06 19.11
N ARG A 213 -10.04 3.70 18.23
CA ARG A 213 -10.09 3.37 16.80
C ARG A 213 -8.78 3.53 16.06
N GLY A 214 -7.74 3.91 16.79
CA GLY A 214 -6.39 3.94 16.26
C GLY A 214 -6.32 4.60 14.89
N VAL A 215 -6.66 5.89 14.84
CA VAL A 215 -6.42 6.74 13.66
C VAL A 215 -4.97 6.55 13.16
N ASN A 216 -4.08 6.04 14.01
CA ASN A 216 -2.69 5.75 13.69
C ASN A 216 -2.41 4.29 13.32
N SER A 217 -3.24 3.29 13.68
CA SER A 217 -2.91 1.87 13.43
C SER A 217 -3.48 1.33 12.12
N GLN A 218 -4.47 1.99 11.53
CA GLN A 218 -5.16 1.51 10.32
C GLN A 218 -5.01 2.43 9.10
N SER A 219 -4.44 3.63 9.25
CA SER A 219 -4.16 4.52 8.13
C SER A 219 -3.02 3.96 7.25
N ILE A 220 -3.06 4.29 5.97
CA ILE A 220 -1.94 4.05 5.07
C ILE A 220 -0.72 4.76 5.65
N LYS A 221 0.38 4.01 5.85
CA LYS A 221 1.65 4.56 6.30
C LYS A 221 2.62 4.58 5.14
N VAL A 222 3.23 5.72 4.92
CA VAL A 222 4.24 5.91 3.89
C VAL A 222 5.56 6.13 4.57
N HIS A 223 6.53 5.27 4.29
CA HIS A 223 7.89 5.36 4.78
C HIS A 223 8.81 5.71 3.62
N ILE A 224 9.67 6.70 3.82
CA ILE A 224 10.69 7.10 2.85
C ILE A 224 11.92 6.21 3.06
N LEU A 225 12.52 5.75 1.98
CA LEU A 225 13.77 4.99 1.99
C LEU A 225 14.86 5.80 1.28
N ALA A 226 16.04 5.81 1.85
CA ALA A 226 17.24 6.32 1.20
C ALA A 226 18.41 5.36 1.46
N GLY A 227 19.16 5.03 0.43
CA GLY A 227 20.23 4.05 0.63
C GLY A 227 21.19 3.92 -0.55
N ALA A 228 22.08 2.97 -0.38
CA ALA A 228 23.10 2.64 -1.36
C ALA A 228 23.24 1.11 -1.50
N GLY A 229 23.88 0.69 -2.57
CA GLY A 229 24.11 -0.71 -2.81
C GLY A 229 25.10 -0.96 -3.93
N SER A 230 25.20 -2.23 -4.28
CA SER A 230 26.01 -2.68 -5.40
C SER A 230 25.28 -3.77 -6.16
N GLN A 231 25.48 -3.80 -7.45
CA GLN A 231 24.88 -4.76 -8.37
C GLN A 231 25.98 -5.52 -9.12
N TYR A 232 25.90 -6.83 -9.11
CA TYR A 232 26.64 -7.66 -10.05
C TYR A 232 25.73 -7.93 -11.24
N GLU A 233 26.15 -7.50 -12.42
CA GLU A 233 25.43 -7.68 -13.66
C GLU A 233 26.18 -8.61 -14.59
N SER A 234 25.53 -9.67 -15.05
CA SER A 234 25.97 -10.49 -16.16
C SER A 234 25.13 -10.13 -17.37
N TYR A 235 25.79 -9.68 -18.42
CA TYR A 235 25.13 -9.21 -19.65
C TYR A 235 25.48 -10.08 -20.85
N ASN A 236 24.57 -10.07 -21.81
CA ASN A 236 24.68 -10.72 -23.08
C ASN A 236 24.23 -9.75 -24.17
N LEU A 237 25.16 -9.42 -25.07
CA LEU A 237 24.95 -8.51 -26.19
C LEU A 237 25.00 -9.33 -27.48
N LYS A 238 23.99 -9.18 -28.33
CA LYS A 238 23.99 -9.76 -29.68
C LYS A 238 24.15 -8.66 -30.71
N ASP A 239 24.86 -8.98 -31.80
CA ASP A 239 24.88 -8.12 -32.96
C ASP A 239 23.48 -8.01 -33.62
N ASN A 240 23.30 -7.04 -34.51
CA ASN A 240 22.00 -6.82 -35.14
C ASN A 240 21.61 -7.93 -36.13
N LEU A 241 22.54 -8.73 -36.57
CA LEU A 241 22.33 -9.86 -37.47
C LEU A 241 22.07 -11.15 -36.70
N GLY A 242 22.42 -11.17 -35.39
CA GLY A 242 22.26 -12.34 -34.52
C GLY A 242 23.32 -13.41 -34.67
N ASP A 243 24.36 -13.15 -35.46
CA ASP A 243 25.40 -14.11 -35.80
C ASP A 243 26.52 -14.14 -34.73
N SER A 244 26.72 -13.06 -34.01
CA SER A 244 27.73 -12.93 -32.97
C SER A 244 27.12 -12.54 -31.63
N GLU A 245 27.62 -13.18 -30.56
CA GLU A 245 27.15 -12.97 -29.18
C GLU A 245 28.35 -12.75 -28.25
N GLN A 246 28.30 -11.68 -27.47
CA GLN A 246 29.31 -11.40 -26.47
C GLN A 246 28.66 -11.37 -25.08
N SER A 247 29.37 -11.91 -24.11
CA SER A 247 28.95 -11.91 -22.73
C SER A 247 30.04 -11.35 -21.84
N GLY A 248 29.63 -10.71 -20.76
CA GLY A 248 30.53 -10.17 -19.77
C GLY A 248 29.84 -9.97 -18.43
N SER A 249 30.59 -9.46 -17.48
CA SER A 249 30.04 -9.09 -16.17
C SER A 249 30.67 -7.81 -15.66
N ILE A 250 29.92 -7.06 -14.88
CA ILE A 250 30.34 -5.82 -14.24
C ILE A 250 29.83 -5.77 -12.80
N ILE A 251 30.47 -4.91 -12.00
CA ILE A 251 29.97 -4.49 -10.69
C ILE A 251 29.60 -3.02 -10.81
N ALA A 252 28.36 -2.68 -10.45
CA ALA A 252 27.81 -1.34 -10.56
C ALA A 252 27.43 -0.83 -9.16
N PRO A 253 28.09 0.20 -8.64
CA PRO A 253 27.64 0.88 -7.44
C PRO A 253 26.36 1.64 -7.73
N SER A 254 25.48 1.75 -6.72
CA SER A 254 24.20 2.40 -6.86
C SER A 254 23.76 3.14 -5.61
N VAL A 255 22.96 4.18 -5.80
CA VAL A 255 22.23 4.87 -4.76
C VAL A 255 20.75 4.89 -5.10
N HIS A 256 19.87 4.95 -4.11
CA HIS A 256 18.45 4.90 -4.35
C HIS A 256 17.65 5.69 -3.34
N LEU A 257 16.47 6.10 -3.77
CA LEU A 257 15.38 6.64 -2.97
C LEU A 257 14.13 5.82 -3.23
N GLY A 258 13.27 5.69 -2.24
CA GLY A 258 12.05 4.91 -2.40
C GLY A 258 10.98 5.22 -1.36
N LEU A 259 9.86 4.55 -1.54
CA LEU A 259 8.70 4.61 -0.67
C LEU A 259 8.21 3.19 -0.37
N ASN A 260 7.98 2.89 0.90
CA ASN A 260 7.21 1.74 1.34
C ASN A 260 5.82 2.24 1.76
N ILE A 261 4.78 1.65 1.20
CA ILE A 261 3.38 2.01 1.44
C ILE A 261 2.72 0.84 2.15
N ASP A 262 2.61 0.94 3.46
CA ASP A 262 1.92 -0.02 4.30
C ASP A 262 0.41 0.24 4.26
N MET A 263 -0.36 -0.83 4.07
CA MET A 263 -1.81 -0.79 4.07
C MET A 263 -2.36 -1.68 5.19
N PRO A 264 -2.22 -1.30 6.47
CA PRO A 264 -2.54 -2.16 7.60
C PRO A 264 -4.03 -2.52 7.70
N ARG A 265 -4.93 -1.74 7.10
CA ARG A 265 -6.35 -2.11 6.93
C ARG A 265 -6.53 -3.34 6.05
N PHE A 266 -5.69 -3.49 5.02
CA PHE A 266 -5.73 -4.63 4.12
C PHE A 266 -4.93 -5.80 4.68
N SER A 267 -3.68 -5.56 5.08
CA SER A 267 -2.80 -6.55 5.69
C SER A 267 -1.63 -5.85 6.38
N LYS A 268 -1.29 -6.26 7.61
CA LYS A 268 -0.09 -5.81 8.32
C LYS A 268 1.21 -6.33 7.68
N LYS A 269 1.11 -7.40 6.89
CA LYS A 269 2.24 -8.08 6.26
C LYS A 269 2.50 -7.62 4.84
N PHE A 270 1.50 -7.07 4.15
CA PHE A 270 1.62 -6.64 2.76
C PHE A 270 1.92 -5.16 2.68
N PHE A 271 2.87 -4.79 1.81
CA PHE A 271 3.15 -3.41 1.46
C PHE A 271 3.52 -3.27 -0.02
N LEU A 272 3.28 -2.09 -0.57
CA LEU A 272 3.75 -1.72 -1.89
C LEU A 272 5.08 -0.99 -1.76
N GLN A 273 5.95 -1.17 -2.75
CA GLN A 273 7.23 -0.49 -2.80
C GLN A 273 7.44 0.18 -4.16
N ALA A 274 7.82 1.44 -4.13
CA ALA A 274 8.32 2.20 -5.29
C ALA A 274 9.75 2.63 -5.00
N LYS A 275 10.72 2.35 -5.91
CA LYS A 275 12.13 2.68 -5.73
C LYS A 275 12.68 3.28 -7.02
N ALA A 276 13.35 4.41 -6.93
CA ALA A 276 14.18 4.99 -7.97
C ALA A 276 15.65 4.76 -7.59
N GLN A 277 16.41 4.13 -8.46
CA GLN A 277 17.81 3.77 -8.23
C GLN A 277 18.67 4.28 -9.37
N VAL A 278 19.80 4.88 -9.04
CA VAL A 278 20.78 5.32 -10.03
C VAL A 278 22.06 4.50 -9.86
N SER A 279 22.57 3.98 -10.95
CA SER A 279 23.80 3.15 -10.97
C SER A 279 24.77 3.65 -12.02
N TYR A 280 26.08 3.52 -11.71
CA TYR A 280 27.15 3.73 -12.67
C TYR A 280 27.59 2.37 -13.19
N ARG A 281 27.55 2.20 -14.52
CA ARG A 281 27.89 0.95 -15.22
C ARG A 281 29.01 1.19 -16.24
N SER A 282 29.97 0.28 -16.28
CA SER A 282 31.07 0.34 -17.23
C SER A 282 31.22 -1.02 -17.91
N TYR A 283 30.80 -1.08 -19.16
CA TYR A 283 30.83 -2.28 -19.98
C TYR A 283 32.11 -2.29 -20.82
N ASN A 284 32.65 -3.46 -21.07
CA ASN A 284 33.75 -3.68 -22.00
C ASN A 284 33.33 -4.73 -23.03
N PHE A 285 33.34 -4.35 -24.29
CA PHE A 285 33.01 -5.22 -25.39
C PHE A 285 34.20 -5.36 -26.34
N ASN A 286 34.27 -6.47 -27.09
CA ASN A 286 35.12 -6.57 -28.25
C ASN A 286 34.32 -6.16 -29.50
N SER A 287 34.97 -5.53 -30.51
CA SER A 287 34.28 -5.20 -31.75
C SER A 287 33.81 -6.49 -32.44
N PHE A 288 32.61 -6.48 -33.01
CA PHE A 288 32.05 -7.61 -33.77
C PHE A 288 32.66 -7.73 -35.17
N ARG A 289 33.82 -7.17 -35.44
CA ARG A 289 34.37 -7.03 -36.80
C ARG A 289 35.26 -8.22 -37.23
N ASN A 290 35.39 -8.28 -38.59
CA ASN A 290 36.13 -9.30 -39.34
C ASN A 290 37.48 -9.69 -38.70
N PRO A 291 37.83 -10.96 -38.79
CA PRO A 291 39.09 -11.49 -38.23
C PRO A 291 40.39 -10.85 -38.74
N THR A 292 40.30 -10.08 -39.82
CA THR A 292 41.47 -9.44 -40.46
C THR A 292 41.90 -8.12 -39.79
N ASP A 293 41.05 -7.44 -39.02
CA ASP A 293 41.35 -6.11 -38.50
C ASP A 293 41.75 -6.05 -37.02
N GLY A 294 41.94 -7.19 -36.40
CA GLY A 294 42.26 -7.30 -34.95
C GLY A 294 41.04 -6.97 -34.05
N GLU A 295 40.97 -7.65 -32.91
CA GLU A 295 39.95 -7.36 -31.91
C GLU A 295 40.19 -5.98 -31.29
N LYS A 296 39.23 -5.05 -31.45
CA LYS A 296 39.28 -3.75 -30.79
C LYS A 296 38.36 -3.77 -29.58
N LYS A 297 38.84 -3.29 -28.44
CA LYS A 297 38.08 -3.15 -27.20
C LYS A 297 37.29 -1.86 -27.24
N ILE A 298 36.02 -1.95 -26.91
CA ILE A 298 35.10 -0.83 -26.77
C ILE A 298 34.71 -0.73 -25.28
N SER A 299 34.97 0.42 -24.68
CA SER A 299 34.52 0.70 -23.31
C SER A 299 33.32 1.62 -23.37
N ASP A 300 32.23 1.19 -22.75
CA ASP A 300 31.00 1.97 -22.60
C ASP A 300 30.75 2.31 -21.14
N LYS A 301 30.71 3.59 -20.81
CA LYS A 301 30.44 4.11 -19.47
C LYS A 301 29.09 4.82 -19.48
N SER A 302 28.19 4.38 -18.61
CA SER A 302 26.84 4.93 -18.53
C SER A 302 26.37 5.17 -17.11
N ILE A 303 25.54 6.17 -16.95
CA ILE A 303 24.70 6.36 -15.75
C ILE A 303 23.30 5.91 -16.11
N GLN A 304 22.78 4.98 -15.37
CA GLN A 304 21.45 4.40 -15.62
C GLN A 304 20.55 4.58 -14.39
N ALA A 305 19.27 4.85 -14.65
CA ALA A 305 18.25 4.95 -13.62
C ALA A 305 17.26 3.78 -13.75
N ASP A 306 16.99 3.11 -12.67
CA ASP A 306 15.96 2.08 -12.55
C ASP A 306 14.75 2.67 -11.83
N ALA A 307 13.54 2.50 -12.38
CA ALA A 307 12.26 2.75 -11.74
C ALA A 307 11.61 1.42 -11.42
N MET A 308 11.60 1.06 -10.14
CA MET A 308 11.11 -0.22 -9.64
C MET A 308 9.76 -0.03 -8.95
N LEU A 309 8.76 -0.81 -9.35
CA LEU A 309 7.44 -0.84 -8.74
C LEU A 309 7.07 -2.27 -8.41
N GLY A 310 6.69 -2.53 -7.19
CA GLY A 310 6.36 -3.89 -6.77
C GLY A 310 5.60 -4.00 -5.48
N ALA A 311 5.42 -5.24 -5.08
CA ALA A 311 4.76 -5.63 -3.85
C ALA A 311 5.72 -6.48 -3.00
N ALA A 312 5.54 -6.38 -1.69
CA ALA A 312 6.31 -7.15 -0.72
C ALA A 312 5.40 -7.75 0.36
N TYR A 313 5.86 -8.87 0.90
CA TYR A 313 5.13 -9.59 1.94
C TYR A 313 6.07 -9.98 3.09
N ARG A 314 5.78 -9.48 4.29
CA ARG A 314 6.49 -9.80 5.53
C ARG A 314 6.17 -11.22 5.97
N LEU A 315 7.18 -12.03 6.22
CA LEU A 315 7.01 -13.45 6.60
C LEU A 315 6.52 -13.58 8.04
N VAL A 316 6.84 -12.61 8.88
CA VAL A 316 6.42 -12.55 10.29
C VAL A 316 5.57 -11.30 10.55
N ASP A 317 4.88 -11.27 11.69
CA ASP A 317 4.10 -10.10 12.08
C ASP A 317 5.05 -8.96 12.55
N PRO A 318 5.04 -7.78 11.90
CA PRO A 318 5.90 -6.67 12.24
C PRO A 318 5.56 -6.00 13.59
N THR A 319 4.38 -6.28 14.15
CA THR A 319 3.98 -5.74 15.46
C THR A 319 4.57 -6.52 16.63
N ILE A 320 4.95 -7.77 16.40
CA ILE A 320 5.45 -8.69 17.44
C ILE A 320 6.97 -8.86 17.32
N ASN A 321 7.48 -8.86 16.11
CA ASN A 321 8.89 -9.19 15.82
C ASN A 321 9.70 -7.93 15.55
N LYS A 322 10.89 -7.85 16.14
CA LYS A 322 11.83 -6.75 15.89
C LYS A 322 12.52 -6.87 14.53
N ILE A 323 12.89 -8.09 14.15
CA ILE A 323 13.52 -8.38 12.84
C ILE A 323 12.44 -8.96 11.95
N VAL A 324 12.19 -8.33 10.80
CA VAL A 324 11.06 -8.65 9.92
C VAL A 324 11.58 -9.03 8.54
N PRO A 325 11.79 -10.32 8.26
CA PRO A 325 12.12 -10.79 6.91
C PRO A 325 10.91 -10.68 5.99
N PHE A 326 11.15 -10.37 4.72
CA PHE A 326 10.12 -10.26 3.70
C PHE A 326 10.62 -10.76 2.34
N VAL A 327 9.67 -11.08 1.47
CA VAL A 327 9.88 -11.36 0.05
C VAL A 327 9.29 -10.23 -0.76
N ARG A 328 9.86 -9.94 -1.93
CA ARG A 328 9.38 -8.89 -2.82
C ARG A 328 9.49 -9.29 -4.28
N ALA A 329 8.61 -8.74 -5.12
CA ALA A 329 8.64 -8.89 -6.56
C ALA A 329 7.98 -7.69 -7.25
N GLY A 330 8.40 -7.40 -8.47
CA GLY A 330 7.86 -6.29 -9.21
C GLY A 330 8.42 -6.13 -10.61
N LEU A 331 8.10 -4.99 -11.20
CA LEU A 331 8.59 -4.56 -12.50
C LEU A 331 9.76 -3.59 -12.33
N ASP A 332 10.68 -3.62 -13.26
CA ASP A 332 11.82 -2.72 -13.33
C ASP A 332 11.88 -2.09 -14.72
N LEU A 333 11.89 -0.77 -14.76
CA LEU A 333 12.09 0.04 -15.96
C LEU A 333 13.43 0.75 -15.83
N ASN A 334 14.37 0.43 -16.70
CA ASN A 334 15.70 1.01 -16.70
C ASN A 334 15.83 2.04 -17.83
N PHE A 335 16.42 3.19 -17.54
CA PHE A 335 16.66 4.30 -18.44
C PHE A 335 18.13 4.69 -18.42
N TRP A 336 18.73 4.93 -19.56
CA TRP A 336 20.09 5.41 -19.66
C TRP A 336 20.10 6.94 -19.65
N LEU A 337 20.59 7.54 -18.55
CA LEU A 337 20.62 8.99 -18.35
C LEU A 337 21.81 9.64 -19.03
N SER A 338 22.94 8.97 -19.04
CA SER A 338 24.13 9.40 -19.78
C SER A 338 24.87 8.20 -20.31
N HIS A 339 25.61 8.41 -21.40
CA HIS A 339 26.34 7.38 -22.10
C HIS A 339 27.58 7.98 -22.73
N LYS A 340 28.72 7.37 -22.50
CA LYS A 340 29.97 7.73 -23.11
C LYS A 340 30.67 6.46 -23.60
N MET A 341 30.81 6.35 -24.90
CA MET A 341 31.53 5.27 -25.53
C MET A 341 32.92 5.77 -25.91
N ASP A 342 33.95 5.09 -25.44
CA ASP A 342 35.35 5.34 -25.74
C ASP A 342 35.76 4.34 -26.81
N ASN A 343 35.90 4.84 -28.03
CA ASN A 343 36.30 4.04 -29.19
C ASN A 343 37.78 4.35 -29.48
N ASP A 344 38.66 3.38 -29.33
CA ASP A 344 40.02 3.39 -29.89
C ASP A 344 40.01 3.25 -31.42
N LEU A 345 38.93 3.64 -32.07
CA LEU A 345 38.73 3.60 -33.49
C LEU A 345 39.21 4.90 -34.12
N THR A 346 40.50 5.22 -33.99
CA THR A 346 41.18 6.06 -34.93
C THR A 346 41.55 5.20 -36.13
N ALA A 347 40.74 5.21 -37.18
CA ALA A 347 41.23 5.05 -38.53
C ALA A 347 40.12 5.07 -39.57
N GLU A 348 40.35 5.85 -40.52
CA GLU A 348 39.88 5.85 -41.89
C GLU A 348 39.26 4.53 -42.36
N GLY A 349 38.06 4.61 -42.80
CA GLY A 349 37.43 3.59 -43.61
C GLY A 349 36.35 2.76 -42.96
N SER A 350 35.12 3.11 -43.32
CA SER A 350 33.90 2.30 -43.19
C SER A 350 33.42 1.98 -41.76
N ILE A 351 33.01 3.01 -41.11
CA ILE A 351 32.29 2.95 -39.85
C ILE A 351 30.81 3.13 -40.16
N HIS A 352 30.14 2.04 -40.46
CA HIS A 352 28.69 2.06 -40.47
C HIS A 352 28.05 1.19 -39.35
N TYR A 353 28.82 0.86 -38.31
CA TYR A 353 28.28 -0.12 -37.34
C TYR A 353 27.80 0.42 -36.01
N TYR A 354 28.25 1.53 -35.56
CA TYR A 354 27.70 2.17 -34.35
C TYR A 354 28.02 3.67 -34.38
N ASP A 355 27.60 4.35 -35.45
CA ASP A 355 27.22 5.73 -35.27
C ASP A 355 25.87 5.72 -34.55
N LEU A 356 25.92 5.33 -33.29
CA LEU A 356 24.86 5.62 -32.34
C LEU A 356 24.93 7.10 -32.13
N ASN A 357 24.36 7.84 -33.11
CA ASN A 357 24.20 9.28 -33.05
C ASN A 357 23.80 9.67 -31.62
N LYS A 358 24.53 10.59 -31.01
CA LYS A 358 24.30 11.13 -29.70
C LYS A 358 22.82 11.43 -29.42
N ASP A 359 22.08 11.79 -30.44
CA ASP A 359 20.66 12.16 -30.37
C ASP A 359 19.71 10.96 -30.39
N LEU A 360 20.15 9.76 -30.81
CA LEU A 360 19.31 8.58 -30.90
C LEU A 360 19.29 7.78 -29.61
N ILE A 361 20.30 7.91 -28.75
CA ILE A 361 20.55 7.04 -27.62
C ILE A 361 19.77 7.48 -26.39
N LEU A 362 19.82 8.74 -26.05
CA LEU A 362 19.27 9.24 -24.77
C LEU A 362 17.74 9.19 -24.67
N SER A 363 17.03 9.21 -25.81
CA SER A 363 15.57 9.19 -25.81
C SER A 363 14.94 7.81 -26.04
N LYS A 364 15.71 6.78 -26.40
CA LYS A 364 15.17 5.49 -26.84
C LYS A 364 15.77 4.26 -26.16
N LEU A 365 16.87 4.39 -25.44
CA LEU A 365 17.43 3.25 -24.71
C LEU A 365 16.71 3.09 -23.37
N HIS A 366 15.80 2.14 -23.34
CA HIS A 366 15.17 1.67 -22.11
C HIS A 366 15.17 0.15 -22.08
N ALA A 367 15.32 -0.41 -20.92
CA ALA A 367 15.14 -1.82 -20.68
C ALA A 367 13.90 -2.05 -19.81
N GLU A 368 13.19 -3.10 -20.13
CA GLU A 368 12.05 -3.56 -19.37
C GLU A 368 12.39 -4.88 -18.71
N GLY A 369 11.96 -5.06 -17.49
CA GLY A 369 12.23 -6.29 -16.78
C GLY A 369 11.40 -6.49 -15.55
N PHE A 370 11.80 -7.48 -14.77
CA PHE A 370 11.21 -7.80 -13.49
C PHE A 370 12.30 -8.05 -12.46
N TYR A 371 11.91 -7.94 -11.20
CA TYR A 371 12.76 -8.34 -10.10
C TYR A 371 12.01 -9.24 -9.11
N ILE A 372 12.78 -10.07 -8.43
CA ILE A 372 12.36 -10.84 -7.28
C ILE A 372 13.46 -10.74 -6.23
N GLY A 373 13.10 -10.63 -4.96
CA GLY A 373 14.10 -10.45 -3.92
C GLY A 373 13.63 -10.86 -2.55
N LEU A 374 14.60 -10.88 -1.67
CA LEU A 374 14.44 -11.08 -0.23
C LEU A 374 14.91 -9.81 0.47
N GLY A 375 14.30 -9.51 1.61
CA GLY A 375 14.74 -8.41 2.44
C GLY A 375 14.52 -8.69 3.90
N VAL A 376 15.12 -7.84 4.72
CA VAL A 376 14.94 -7.84 6.16
C VAL A 376 14.93 -6.41 6.68
N ASP A 377 13.93 -6.10 7.49
CA ASP A 377 13.85 -4.87 8.26
C ASP A 377 14.44 -5.11 9.64
N VAL A 378 15.42 -4.31 10.01
CA VAL A 378 16.13 -4.38 11.31
C VAL A 378 15.93 -3.03 12.02
N PRO A 379 15.39 -3.00 13.26
CA PRO A 379 15.25 -1.75 14.00
C PRO A 379 16.61 -1.22 14.44
N VAL A 380 16.81 0.08 14.24
CA VAL A 380 18.02 0.80 14.66
C VAL A 380 17.57 2.10 15.36
N GLY A 381 17.53 2.09 16.69
CA GLY A 381 16.97 3.21 17.46
C GLY A 381 15.49 3.45 17.14
N ASN A 382 15.15 4.66 16.72
CA ASN A 382 13.79 5.04 16.33
C ASN A 382 13.48 4.84 14.82
N HIS A 383 14.45 4.28 14.09
CA HIS A 383 14.37 4.04 12.64
C HIS A 383 14.51 2.57 12.31
N GLN A 384 14.42 2.24 11.04
CA GLN A 384 14.67 0.89 10.53
C GLN A 384 15.77 0.91 9.47
N LEU A 385 16.55 -0.15 9.43
CA LEU A 385 17.48 -0.46 8.34
C LEU A 385 16.86 -1.59 7.52
N GLU A 386 16.53 -1.30 6.25
CA GLU A 386 16.10 -2.30 5.28
C GLU A 386 17.32 -2.81 4.51
N ILE A 387 17.58 -4.11 4.55
CA ILE A 387 18.63 -4.76 3.74
C ILE A 387 17.94 -5.69 2.75
N THR A 388 18.26 -5.56 1.46
CA THR A 388 17.65 -6.40 0.41
C THR A 388 18.67 -7.03 -0.50
N ALA A 389 18.34 -8.22 -0.99
CA ALA A 389 19.05 -8.91 -2.06
C ALA A 389 18.03 -9.25 -3.17
N ASP A 390 18.31 -8.81 -4.39
CA ASP A 390 17.41 -8.94 -5.52
C ASP A 390 18.07 -9.62 -6.69
N TYR A 391 17.31 -10.44 -7.39
CA TYR A 391 17.59 -10.84 -8.75
C TYR A 391 16.69 -10.02 -9.70
N LYS A 392 17.30 -9.41 -10.72
CA LYS A 392 16.62 -8.65 -11.78
C LYS A 392 16.96 -9.25 -13.14
N TYR A 393 15.99 -9.26 -14.02
CA TYR A 393 16.18 -9.54 -15.43
C TYR A 393 15.75 -8.33 -16.24
N LEU A 394 16.65 -7.77 -17.04
CA LEU A 394 16.42 -6.64 -17.92
C LEU A 394 16.63 -7.03 -19.38
N ASN A 395 15.79 -6.52 -20.26
CA ASN A 395 15.87 -6.73 -21.69
C ASN A 395 15.79 -5.39 -22.44
N THR A 396 16.91 -4.96 -23.01
CA THR A 396 16.99 -3.75 -23.83
C THR A 396 16.81 -4.14 -25.29
N LYS A 397 15.56 -4.07 -25.77
CA LYS A 397 15.20 -4.50 -27.14
C LYS A 397 15.94 -3.76 -28.24
N SER A 398 16.15 -2.44 -28.06
CA SER A 398 16.82 -1.58 -29.04
C SER A 398 18.31 -1.86 -29.22
N ALA A 399 18.95 -2.43 -28.20
CA ALA A 399 20.38 -2.74 -28.22
C ALA A 399 20.66 -4.25 -28.22
N ASN A 400 19.67 -5.12 -28.31
CA ASN A 400 19.79 -6.57 -28.18
C ASN A 400 20.58 -7.01 -26.92
N LEU A 401 20.51 -6.21 -25.85
CA LEU A 401 21.22 -6.43 -24.60
C LEU A 401 20.27 -7.06 -23.58
N LYS A 402 20.70 -8.19 -23.02
CA LYS A 402 20.01 -8.87 -21.91
C LYS A 402 20.92 -8.88 -20.70
N SER A 403 20.37 -8.49 -19.57
CA SER A 403 21.11 -8.44 -18.30
C SER A 403 20.42 -9.27 -17.23
N ASN A 404 21.23 -10.07 -16.52
CA ASN A 404 20.88 -10.73 -15.26
C ASN A 404 21.65 -10.03 -14.15
N ILE A 405 20.96 -9.49 -13.17
CA ILE A 405 21.55 -8.65 -12.16
C ILE A 405 21.24 -9.23 -10.78
N ILE A 406 22.27 -9.36 -9.94
CA ILE A 406 22.12 -9.65 -8.53
C ILE A 406 22.54 -8.38 -7.78
N GLY A 407 21.60 -7.76 -7.06
CA GLY A 407 21.84 -6.54 -6.31
C GLY A 407 21.72 -6.76 -4.82
N VAL A 408 22.56 -6.08 -4.05
CA VAL A 408 22.42 -5.96 -2.59
C VAL A 408 22.35 -4.49 -2.25
N THR A 409 21.32 -4.10 -1.46
CA THR A 409 21.14 -2.72 -1.04
C THR A 409 20.87 -2.62 0.44
N ALA A 410 21.31 -1.52 1.04
CA ALA A 410 20.96 -1.12 2.41
C ALA A 410 20.30 0.25 2.38
N SER A 411 19.14 0.37 3.01
CA SER A 411 18.31 1.57 3.03
C SER A 411 18.00 1.98 4.45
N TRP A 412 18.10 3.26 4.73
CA TRP A 412 17.53 3.85 5.92
C TRP A 412 16.06 4.17 5.68
N VAL A 413 15.20 3.75 6.62
CA VAL A 413 13.74 3.94 6.55
C VAL A 413 13.34 5.01 7.56
N PHE A 414 12.67 6.07 7.05
CA PHE A 414 12.24 7.24 7.82
C PHE A 414 10.74 7.23 8.12
#